data_77245337396843a08c84773be35d04fc
#
_entry.id   77245337396843a08c84773be35d04fc
#
_cell.length_a   1.000
_cell.length_b   1.000
_cell.length_c   1.000
_cell.angle_alpha   90.00
_cell.angle_beta   90.00
_cell.angle_gamma   90.00
#
_symmetry.space_group_name_H-M   'P 1'
#
loop_
_entity.id
_entity.type
_entity.pdbx_description
1 polymer ?
#
loop_
_entity_poly.entity_id
_entity_poly.type
_entity_poly.pdbx_seq_one_letter_code
_entity_poly.pdbx_strand_id
1 'polypeptide(L)'
;PGMGGYTLRVLDGDARMSIDVIAPDGGRHPLDLWTVASGAFSSLGPRAEWRFAADDRVPTALIVRFEAYEFPEQPERTTSYLLVARLAGKGTCLTARIAPGSSQNLRAREAADRAAGAPCLRPDA
;
A
#
# COMPACT_ATOMS: atom_id res chain seq x y z
N PRO A 1 14.20 -2.99 -4.74
CA PRO A 1 14.71 -1.65 -4.46
C PRO A 1 13.85 -0.91 -3.45
N GLY A 2 14.45 0.03 -2.80
CA GLY A 2 13.82 0.79 -1.75
C GLY A 2 14.33 2.23 -1.74
N MET A 3 14.01 2.93 -0.65
CA MET A 3 14.35 4.35 -0.53
C MET A 3 14.56 4.68 0.95
N GLY A 4 15.59 5.47 1.24
CA GLY A 4 15.86 5.95 2.60
C GLY A 4 16.11 4.84 3.61
N GLY A 5 16.66 3.70 3.16
CA GLY A 5 16.90 2.54 4.01
C GLY A 5 15.71 1.60 4.15
N TYR A 6 14.52 2.00 3.68
CA TYR A 6 13.38 1.10 3.58
C TYR A 6 13.46 0.24 2.34
N THR A 7 12.99 -0.98 2.42
CA THR A 7 12.83 -1.87 1.28
C THR A 7 11.48 -2.55 1.36
N LEU A 8 11.06 -3.14 0.24
CA LEU A 8 9.79 -3.86 0.16
C LEU A 8 10.06 -5.32 -0.17
N ARG A 9 9.34 -6.20 0.50
CA ARG A 9 9.30 -7.62 0.17
C ARG A 9 7.92 -7.94 -0.37
N VAL A 10 7.85 -8.30 -1.65
CA VAL A 10 6.59 -8.65 -2.28
C VAL A 10 6.29 -10.12 -2.00
N LEU A 11 5.07 -10.39 -1.55
CA LEU A 11 4.60 -11.72 -1.25
C LEU A 11 3.53 -12.11 -2.26
N ASP A 12 3.59 -13.33 -2.76
CA ASP A 12 2.60 -13.87 -3.69
C ASP A 12 2.16 -15.24 -3.15
N GLY A 13 0.97 -15.28 -2.56
CA GLY A 13 0.41 -16.49 -2.00
C GLY A 13 -0.97 -16.76 -2.58
N ASP A 14 -1.14 -17.89 -3.29
CA ASP A 14 -2.41 -18.34 -3.83
C ASP A 14 -3.10 -17.26 -4.67
N ALA A 15 -2.33 -16.68 -5.61
CA ALA A 15 -2.78 -15.62 -6.52
C ALA A 15 -3.27 -14.35 -5.79
N ARG A 16 -2.83 -14.16 -4.55
CA ARG A 16 -3.04 -12.94 -3.77
C ARG A 16 -1.69 -12.36 -3.42
N MET A 17 -1.54 -11.07 -3.60
CA MET A 17 -0.26 -10.41 -3.35
C MET A 17 -0.33 -9.51 -2.13
N SER A 18 0.78 -9.41 -1.45
CA SER A 18 0.94 -8.49 -0.34
C SER A 18 2.36 -7.97 -0.28
N ILE A 19 2.60 -7.08 0.67
CA ILE A 19 3.90 -6.44 0.85
C ILE A 19 4.25 -6.45 2.33
N ASP A 20 5.50 -6.82 2.62
CA ASP A 20 6.13 -6.51 3.91
C ASP A 20 7.02 -5.29 3.71
N VAL A 21 6.91 -4.31 4.57
CA VAL A 21 7.82 -3.17 4.62
C VAL A 21 8.98 -3.54 5.54
N ILE A 22 10.21 -3.42 5.03
CA ILE A 22 11.42 -3.66 5.82
C ILE A 22 12.00 -2.30 6.17
N ALA A 23 12.00 -1.96 7.46
CA ALA A 23 12.51 -0.69 7.95
C ALA A 23 14.04 -0.68 7.95
N PRO A 24 14.66 0.51 8.06
CA PRO A 24 16.14 0.61 8.07
C PRO A 24 16.81 -0.21 9.17
N ASP A 25 16.12 -0.45 10.28
CA ASP A 25 16.64 -1.27 11.38
C ASP A 25 16.50 -2.77 11.15
N GLY A 26 15.98 -3.17 9.99
CA GLY A 26 15.72 -4.58 9.66
C GLY A 26 14.37 -5.08 10.10
N GLY A 27 13.58 -4.27 10.81
CA GLY A 27 12.25 -4.68 11.28
C GLY A 27 11.30 -4.88 10.12
N ARG A 28 10.54 -5.99 10.16
CA ARG A 28 9.58 -6.33 9.12
C ARG A 28 8.18 -5.96 9.58
N HIS A 29 7.47 -5.22 8.73
CA HIS A 29 6.11 -4.73 9.02
C HIS A 29 5.18 -5.17 7.89
N PRO A 30 4.43 -6.26 8.08
CA PRO A 30 3.49 -6.73 7.06
C PRO A 30 2.35 -5.73 6.87
N LEU A 31 2.01 -5.43 5.62
CA LEU A 31 0.86 -4.58 5.31
C LEU A 31 -0.44 -5.38 5.21
N ASP A 32 -0.35 -6.70 5.04
CA ASP A 32 -1.50 -7.61 5.00
C ASP A 32 -2.55 -7.21 3.97
N LEU A 33 -2.12 -6.92 2.74
CA LEU A 33 -3.02 -6.44 1.69
C LEU A 33 -4.15 -7.43 1.41
N TRP A 34 -3.88 -8.72 1.53
CA TRP A 34 -4.87 -9.77 1.27
C TRP A 34 -5.98 -9.85 2.32
N THR A 35 -5.88 -9.14 3.43
CA THR A 35 -6.96 -9.04 4.42
C THR A 35 -7.45 -7.62 4.59
N VAL A 36 -6.54 -6.64 4.52
CA VAL A 36 -6.86 -5.24 4.81
C VAL A 36 -7.36 -4.51 3.57
N ALA A 37 -6.79 -4.78 2.40
CA ALA A 37 -7.18 -4.11 1.17
C ALA A 37 -8.30 -4.86 0.45
N SER A 38 -8.10 -6.14 0.16
CA SER A 38 -9.10 -6.99 -0.48
C SER A 38 -8.70 -8.46 -0.33
N GLY A 39 -9.68 -9.32 -0.04
CA GLY A 39 -9.48 -10.77 -0.02
C GLY A 39 -9.56 -11.43 -1.39
N ALA A 40 -9.84 -10.67 -2.45
CA ALA A 40 -9.89 -11.18 -3.82
C ALA A 40 -8.49 -11.55 -4.32
N PHE A 41 -8.40 -12.32 -5.39
CA PHE A 41 -7.14 -12.49 -6.11
C PHE A 41 -6.62 -11.11 -6.50
N SER A 42 -5.31 -10.94 -6.52
CA SER A 42 -4.74 -9.61 -6.69
C SER A 42 -3.38 -9.65 -7.36
N SER A 43 -2.98 -8.51 -7.89
CA SER A 43 -1.62 -8.28 -8.37
C SER A 43 -1.20 -6.87 -8.01
N LEU A 44 0.11 -6.64 -7.98
CA LEU A 44 0.67 -5.32 -7.67
C LEU A 44 1.17 -4.68 -8.96
N GLY A 45 1.04 -3.36 -9.03
CA GLY A 45 1.65 -2.59 -10.10
C GLY A 45 3.18 -2.61 -9.99
N PRO A 46 3.87 -2.25 -11.08
CA PRO A 46 5.34 -2.38 -11.13
C PRO A 46 6.08 -1.29 -10.38
N ARG A 47 5.39 -0.27 -9.87
CA ARG A 47 6.01 0.90 -9.26
C ARG A 47 5.43 1.18 -7.89
N ALA A 48 6.29 1.71 -7.02
CA ALA A 48 5.90 2.24 -5.72
C ALA A 48 6.34 3.70 -5.66
N GLU A 49 5.49 4.56 -5.09
CA GLU A 49 5.85 5.95 -4.88
C GLU A 49 6.16 6.16 -3.40
N TRP A 50 7.38 6.58 -3.12
CA TRP A 50 7.82 6.93 -1.77
C TRP A 50 7.59 8.42 -1.55
N ARG A 51 6.92 8.76 -0.45
CA ARG A 51 6.59 10.15 -0.12
C ARG A 51 7.42 10.59 1.07
N PHE A 52 7.93 11.80 1.00
CA PHE A 52 8.78 12.39 2.03
C PHE A 52 8.11 13.64 2.58
N ALA A 53 8.22 13.87 3.89
CA ALA A 53 7.88 15.16 4.45
C ALA A 53 8.93 16.18 4.01
N ALA A 54 8.58 17.46 4.04
CA ALA A 54 9.51 18.52 3.66
C ALA A 54 10.81 18.40 4.48
N ASP A 55 11.95 18.48 3.78
CA ASP A 55 13.30 18.43 4.36
C ASP A 55 13.71 17.06 4.94
N ASP A 56 12.87 16.04 4.82
CA ASP A 56 13.22 14.70 5.30
C ASP A 56 13.91 13.88 4.23
N ARG A 57 14.88 13.06 4.66
CA ARG A 57 15.58 12.10 3.80
C ARG A 57 15.02 10.69 3.96
N VAL A 58 14.10 10.51 4.90
CA VAL A 58 13.47 9.23 5.19
C VAL A 58 12.02 9.34 4.76
N PRO A 59 11.52 8.38 3.97
CA PRO A 59 10.12 8.45 3.53
C PRO A 59 9.17 8.27 4.71
N THR A 60 8.03 8.96 4.65
CA THR A 60 7.00 8.90 5.68
C THR A 60 5.75 8.15 5.21
N ALA A 61 5.62 7.95 3.90
CA ALA A 61 4.49 7.20 3.34
C ALA A 61 4.88 6.53 2.03
N LEU A 62 4.09 5.53 1.65
CA LEU A 62 4.27 4.73 0.45
C LEU A 62 2.94 4.62 -0.26
N ILE A 63 2.94 4.76 -1.58
CA ILE A 63 1.76 4.53 -2.41
C ILE A 63 2.08 3.40 -3.39
N VAL A 64 1.22 2.39 -3.46
CA VAL A 64 1.35 1.29 -4.41
C VAL A 64 0.03 1.07 -5.13
N ARG A 65 0.12 0.63 -6.38
CA ARG A 65 -1.06 0.25 -7.15
C ARG A 65 -1.37 -1.22 -6.92
N PHE A 66 -2.65 -1.51 -6.69
CA PHE A 66 -3.13 -2.83 -6.34
C PHE A 66 -4.34 -3.16 -7.21
N GLU A 67 -4.23 -4.21 -8.03
CA GLU A 67 -5.31 -4.65 -8.91
C GLU A 67 -6.01 -5.82 -8.24
N ALA A 68 -7.27 -5.64 -7.90
CA ALA A 68 -8.08 -6.68 -7.27
C ALA A 68 -9.03 -7.30 -8.28
N TYR A 69 -9.03 -8.63 -8.38
CA TYR A 69 -9.88 -9.37 -9.29
C TYR A 69 -11.21 -9.65 -8.61
N GLU A 70 -12.07 -8.62 -8.56
CA GLU A 70 -13.32 -8.64 -7.80
C GLU A 70 -14.55 -9.01 -8.65
N PHE A 71 -14.35 -9.39 -9.91
CA PHE A 71 -15.44 -9.71 -10.83
C PHE A 71 -15.32 -11.17 -11.29
N PRO A 72 -15.89 -12.13 -10.55
CA PRO A 72 -15.75 -13.55 -10.91
C PRO A 72 -16.26 -13.88 -12.31
N GLU A 73 -17.26 -13.14 -12.79
CA GLU A 73 -17.83 -13.35 -14.14
C GLU A 73 -16.99 -12.73 -15.25
N GLN A 74 -16.02 -11.91 -14.90
CA GLN A 74 -15.11 -11.24 -15.82
C GLN A 74 -13.69 -11.35 -15.29
N PRO A 75 -13.04 -12.51 -15.45
CA PRO A 75 -11.76 -12.78 -14.77
C PRO A 75 -10.60 -11.88 -15.20
N GLU A 76 -10.71 -11.20 -16.33
CA GLU A 76 -9.69 -10.24 -16.78
C GLU A 76 -9.92 -8.84 -16.22
N ARG A 77 -11.08 -8.59 -15.62
CA ARG A 77 -11.42 -7.26 -15.10
C ARG A 77 -10.93 -7.11 -13.66
N THR A 78 -10.29 -6.00 -13.39
CA THR A 78 -9.83 -5.69 -12.03
C THR A 78 -10.38 -4.36 -11.57
N THR A 79 -10.39 -4.17 -10.24
CA THR A 79 -10.54 -2.85 -9.64
C THR A 79 -9.15 -2.36 -9.27
N SER A 80 -8.76 -1.20 -9.79
CA SER A 80 -7.42 -0.65 -9.61
C SER A 80 -7.42 0.35 -8.46
N TYR A 81 -6.94 -0.09 -7.31
CA TYR A 81 -6.79 0.76 -6.13
C TYR A 81 -5.39 1.36 -6.05
N LEU A 82 -5.30 2.53 -5.44
CA LEU A 82 -4.02 2.99 -4.90
C LEU A 82 -4.08 2.82 -3.39
N LEU A 83 -3.08 2.14 -2.86
CA LEU A 83 -2.98 1.88 -1.43
C LEU A 83 -1.93 2.80 -0.83
N VAL A 84 -2.26 3.39 0.32
CA VAL A 84 -1.36 4.31 1.03
C VAL A 84 -0.97 3.68 2.35
N ALA A 85 0.32 3.64 2.62
CA ALA A 85 0.85 3.12 3.87
C ALA A 85 1.63 4.20 4.59
N ARG A 86 1.47 4.25 5.92
CA ARG A 86 2.34 5.06 6.78
C ARG A 86 3.61 4.29 7.05
N LEU A 87 4.75 4.97 7.00
CA LEU A 87 6.05 4.41 7.35
C LEU A 87 6.52 5.05 8.65
N ALA A 88 6.44 4.31 9.74
CA ALA A 88 6.73 4.84 11.07
C ALA A 88 7.14 3.72 12.03
N GLY A 89 8.14 2.92 11.64
CA GLY A 89 8.60 1.81 12.48
C GLY A 89 7.45 0.89 12.86
N LYS A 90 7.20 0.72 14.15
CA LYS A 90 6.11 -0.14 14.64
C LYS A 90 4.73 0.36 14.24
N GLY A 91 4.60 1.63 13.87
CA GLY A 91 3.34 2.19 13.39
C GLY A 91 3.11 2.04 11.89
N THR A 92 3.96 1.30 11.19
CA THR A 92 3.82 1.08 9.75
C THR A 92 2.59 0.24 9.45
N CYS A 93 1.69 0.76 8.63
CA CYS A 93 0.45 0.07 8.28
C CYS A 93 -0.21 0.75 7.08
N LEU A 94 -1.19 0.07 6.45
CA LEU A 94 -2.05 0.73 5.47
C LEU A 94 -2.96 1.73 6.18
N THR A 95 -3.08 2.93 5.61
CA THR A 95 -3.95 3.98 6.15
C THR A 95 -5.04 4.40 5.19
N ALA A 96 -4.94 4.08 3.91
CA ALA A 96 -5.97 4.44 2.94
C ALA A 96 -5.99 3.48 1.76
N ARG A 97 -7.20 3.31 1.21
CA ARG A 97 -7.44 2.60 -0.04
C ARG A 97 -8.24 3.52 -0.94
N ILE A 98 -7.65 3.96 -2.03
CA ILE A 98 -8.24 4.96 -2.92
C ILE A 98 -8.86 4.24 -4.11
N ALA A 99 -10.18 4.36 -4.25
CA ALA A 99 -10.91 3.76 -5.35
C ALA A 99 -10.54 4.41 -6.69
N PRO A 100 -10.77 3.73 -7.83
CA PRO A 100 -10.51 4.31 -9.13
C PRO A 100 -11.32 5.59 -9.36
N GLY A 101 -10.76 6.51 -10.13
CA GLY A 101 -11.43 7.75 -10.47
C GLY A 101 -10.45 8.74 -11.09
N SER A 102 -10.98 9.83 -11.63
CA SER A 102 -10.18 10.81 -12.36
C SER A 102 -9.15 11.53 -11.48
N SER A 103 -9.39 11.60 -10.17
CA SER A 103 -8.49 12.27 -9.23
C SER A 103 -7.75 11.27 -8.34
N GLN A 104 -7.64 10.02 -8.75
CA GLN A 104 -7.08 8.95 -7.92
C GLN A 104 -5.66 9.28 -7.42
N ASN A 105 -4.77 9.70 -8.31
CA ASN A 105 -3.40 10.01 -7.93
C ASN A 105 -3.32 11.17 -6.93
N LEU A 106 -4.08 12.23 -7.17
CA LEU A 106 -4.11 13.38 -6.27
C LEU A 106 -4.64 12.99 -4.89
N ARG A 107 -5.74 12.22 -4.86
CA ARG A 107 -6.33 11.77 -3.61
C ARG A 107 -5.37 10.87 -2.82
N ALA A 108 -4.62 10.00 -3.51
CA ALA A 108 -3.63 9.16 -2.86
C ALA A 108 -2.50 9.98 -2.24
N ARG A 109 -2.02 11.00 -2.95
CA ARG A 109 -0.97 11.87 -2.42
C ARG A 109 -1.45 12.69 -1.23
N GLU A 110 -2.70 13.18 -1.28
CA GLU A 110 -3.29 13.88 -0.13
C GLU A 110 -3.41 12.95 1.08
N ALA A 111 -3.84 11.71 0.86
CA ALA A 111 -3.92 10.71 1.93
C ALA A 111 -2.53 10.38 2.50
N ALA A 112 -1.50 10.32 1.64
CA ALA A 112 -0.12 10.09 2.07
C ALA A 112 0.38 11.23 2.95
N ASP A 113 0.04 12.47 2.60
CA ASP A 113 0.43 13.63 3.40
C ASP A 113 -0.22 13.64 4.78
N ARG A 114 -1.34 12.96 4.96
CA ARG A 114 -2.07 12.83 6.22
C ARG A 114 -1.82 11.50 6.93
N ALA A 115 -0.98 10.64 6.37
CA ALA A 115 -0.83 9.28 6.86
C ALA A 115 -0.31 9.22 8.30
N ALA A 116 0.51 10.18 8.70
CA ALA A 116 1.10 10.20 10.05
C ALA A 116 0.03 10.24 11.15
N GLY A 117 -1.08 10.93 10.91
CA GLY A 117 -2.16 11.04 11.88
C GLY A 117 -3.38 10.17 11.58
N ALA A 118 -3.33 9.36 10.53
CA ALA A 118 -4.46 8.54 10.13
C ALA A 118 -4.45 7.19 10.88
N PRO A 119 -5.64 6.63 11.19
CA PRO A 119 -5.68 5.28 11.78
C PRO A 119 -5.32 4.23 10.75
N CYS A 120 -4.81 3.09 11.21
CA CYS A 120 -4.59 1.94 10.35
C CYS A 120 -5.92 1.41 9.85
N LEU A 121 -5.95 0.99 8.58
CA LEU A 121 -7.11 0.27 8.06
C LEU A 121 -7.20 -1.09 8.73
N ARG A 122 -8.43 -1.58 8.87
CA ARG A 122 -8.70 -2.89 9.46
C ARG A 122 -9.45 -3.75 8.45
N PRO A 123 -9.32 -5.08 8.53
CA PRO A 123 -10.15 -5.95 7.72
C PRO A 123 -11.62 -5.68 8.00
N ASP A 124 -12.46 -5.80 6.97
CA ASP A 124 -13.90 -5.69 7.15
C ASP A 124 -14.39 -6.81 8.06
N ALA A 125 -15.19 -6.44 9.03
CA ALA A 125 -15.73 -7.40 9.98
C ALA A 125 -16.88 -8.20 9.36
#